data_b532ac018a3133329b51fbb1de75c091
#
_entry.id   b532ac018a3133329b51fbb1de75c091
#
_cell.length_a   1.000
_cell.length_b   1.000
_cell.length_c   1.000
_cell.angle_alpha   90.00
_cell.angle_beta   90.00
_cell.angle_gamma   90.00
#
_symmetry.space_group_name_H-M   'P 1'
#
loop_
_entity.id
_entity.type
_entity.pdbx_description
1 polymer ?
#
loop_
_entity_poly.entity_id
_entity_poly.type
_entity_poly.pdbx_seq_one_letter_code
_entity_poly.pdbx_strand_id
1 'polypeptide(L)'
;MIDHASVSVSDPAASKAFYEAALAPLGYRVVMEFGPVTGLGGPTPGAPEDAPVHADLWLAPAEDPTPCHIAVTASSTAQVAAFYEAALAAGGTDNGAPG
;
A
#
# COMPACT_ATOMS: atom_id res chain seq x y z
N MET A 1 10.72 -11.65 -10.54
CA MET A 1 10.50 -10.63 -9.50
C MET A 1 9.46 -9.61 -10.01
N ILE A 2 8.47 -9.31 -9.18
CA ILE A 2 7.45 -8.31 -9.55
C ILE A 2 8.01 -6.92 -9.32
N ASP A 3 7.93 -6.05 -10.32
CA ASP A 3 8.37 -4.66 -10.20
C ASP A 3 7.26 -3.78 -9.62
N HIS A 4 6.03 -3.96 -10.11
CA HIS A 4 4.87 -3.23 -9.62
C HIS A 4 3.59 -4.02 -9.82
N ALA A 5 2.56 -3.67 -9.08
CA ALA A 5 1.23 -4.27 -9.19
C ALA A 5 0.18 -3.17 -9.20
N SER A 6 -0.95 -3.43 -9.85
CA SER A 6 -2.09 -2.50 -9.88
C SER A 6 -3.30 -3.13 -9.21
N VAL A 7 -3.97 -2.33 -8.39
CA VAL A 7 -5.24 -2.71 -7.74
C VAL A 7 -6.33 -1.84 -8.32
N SER A 8 -7.42 -2.45 -8.78
CA SER A 8 -8.57 -1.70 -9.26
C SER A 8 -9.42 -1.25 -8.07
N VAL A 9 -9.87 0.02 -8.10
CA VAL A 9 -10.62 0.63 -7.00
C VAL A 9 -11.82 1.39 -7.53
N SER A 10 -12.95 1.32 -6.81
CA SER A 10 -14.18 2.02 -7.22
C SER A 10 -14.22 3.46 -6.73
N ASP A 11 -13.54 3.76 -5.64
CA ASP A 11 -13.45 5.11 -5.06
C ASP A 11 -11.97 5.48 -4.87
N PRO A 12 -11.35 6.12 -5.87
CA PRO A 12 -9.92 6.43 -5.80
C PRO A 12 -9.53 7.28 -4.58
N ALA A 13 -10.34 8.26 -4.20
CA ALA A 13 -10.02 9.12 -3.06
C ALA A 13 -10.05 8.36 -1.75
N ALA A 14 -11.05 7.52 -1.54
CA ALA A 14 -11.17 6.69 -0.33
C ALA A 14 -10.04 5.65 -0.28
N SER A 15 -9.75 5.01 -1.41
CA SER A 15 -8.67 4.01 -1.48
C SER A 15 -7.30 4.63 -1.24
N LYS A 16 -7.04 5.81 -1.81
CA LYS A 16 -5.80 6.54 -1.57
C LYS A 16 -5.62 6.83 -0.08
N ALA A 17 -6.63 7.36 0.58
CA ALA A 17 -6.59 7.67 2.01
C ALA A 17 -6.35 6.41 2.85
N PHE A 18 -7.02 5.30 2.50
CA PHE A 18 -6.83 4.03 3.19
C PHE A 18 -5.39 3.53 3.08
N TYR A 19 -4.86 3.44 1.87
CA TYR A 19 -3.53 2.90 1.65
C TYR A 19 -2.42 3.80 2.20
N GLU A 20 -2.58 5.12 2.11
CA GLU A 20 -1.64 6.05 2.75
C GLU A 20 -1.54 5.78 4.27
N ALA A 21 -2.67 5.61 4.94
CA ALA A 21 -2.69 5.37 6.37
C ALA A 21 -2.19 3.97 6.72
N ALA A 22 -2.68 2.95 6.00
CA ALA A 22 -2.36 1.55 6.31
C ALA A 22 -0.89 1.21 6.04
N LEU A 23 -0.31 1.78 4.99
CA LEU A 23 1.06 1.47 4.58
C LEU A 23 2.11 2.42 5.16
N ALA A 24 1.69 3.49 5.83
CA ALA A 24 2.63 4.43 6.47
C ALA A 24 3.60 3.75 7.44
N PRO A 25 3.18 2.77 8.27
CA PRO A 25 4.11 2.06 9.16
C PRO A 25 5.21 1.30 8.42
N LEU A 26 5.00 0.98 7.14
CA LEU A 26 5.97 0.29 6.30
C LEU A 26 6.85 1.27 5.51
N GLY A 27 6.66 2.57 5.72
CA GLY A 27 7.41 3.61 5.02
C GLY A 27 6.87 3.94 3.64
N TYR A 28 5.70 3.44 3.27
CA TYR A 28 5.06 3.76 2.00
C TYR A 28 4.46 5.16 2.02
N ARG A 29 4.49 5.81 0.88
CA ARG A 29 3.89 7.11 0.64
C ARG A 29 3.43 7.23 -0.80
N VAL A 30 2.62 8.24 -1.10
CA VAL A 30 2.27 8.56 -2.48
C VAL A 30 3.52 9.10 -3.18
N VAL A 31 3.92 8.46 -4.26
CA VAL A 31 5.11 8.80 -5.04
C VAL A 31 4.72 9.54 -6.32
N MET A 32 3.64 9.10 -6.98
CA MET A 32 3.18 9.67 -8.24
C MET A 32 1.65 9.68 -8.29
N GLU A 33 1.11 10.67 -9.00
CA GLU A 33 -0.32 10.75 -9.27
C GLU A 33 -0.54 11.17 -10.72
N PHE A 34 -1.47 10.47 -11.39
CA PHE A 34 -1.90 10.80 -12.75
C PHE A 34 -3.44 10.89 -12.74
N GLY A 35 -3.99 12.09 -12.51
CA GLY A 35 -5.43 12.24 -12.34
C GLY A 35 -5.92 11.39 -11.17
N PRO A 36 -6.86 10.46 -11.40
CA PRO A 36 -7.38 9.58 -10.33
C PRO A 36 -6.48 8.36 -10.04
N VAL A 37 -5.38 8.19 -10.77
CA VAL A 37 -4.45 7.07 -10.59
C VAL A 37 -3.37 7.46 -9.59
N THR A 38 -3.18 6.65 -8.55
CA THR A 38 -2.20 6.90 -7.50
C THR A 38 -1.17 5.78 -7.45
N GLY A 39 0.09 6.15 -7.40
CA GLY A 39 1.19 5.22 -7.20
C GLY A 39 1.83 5.43 -5.84
N LEU A 40 1.94 4.35 -5.05
CA LEU A 40 2.57 4.36 -3.74
C LEU A 40 3.85 3.53 -3.78
N GLY A 41 4.81 3.91 -2.96
CA GLY A 41 6.05 3.18 -2.83
C GLY A 41 6.74 3.50 -1.52
N GLY A 42 7.68 2.66 -1.16
CA GLY A 42 8.46 2.80 0.05
C GLY A 42 9.91 2.39 -0.17
N PRO A 43 10.73 2.44 0.89
CA PRO A 43 12.14 2.11 0.79
C PRO A 43 12.35 0.66 0.37
N THR A 44 13.30 0.43 -0.52
CA THR A 44 13.70 -0.92 -0.92
C THR A 44 14.64 -1.49 0.15
N PRO A 45 14.34 -2.68 0.70
CA PRO A 45 15.23 -3.30 1.68
C PRO A 45 16.64 -3.46 1.13
N GLY A 46 17.63 -3.02 1.92
CA GLY A 46 19.04 -3.11 1.53
C GLY A 46 19.54 -1.99 0.64
N ALA A 47 18.67 -1.12 0.16
CA ALA A 47 19.08 0.04 -0.64
C ALA A 47 19.63 1.17 0.25
N PRO A 48 20.50 2.06 -0.28
CA PRO A 48 20.93 3.25 0.44
C PRO A 48 19.73 4.12 0.85
N GLU A 49 19.86 4.86 1.96
CA GLU A 49 18.80 5.73 2.46
C GLU A 49 18.34 6.79 1.45
N ASP A 50 19.26 7.25 0.61
CA ASP A 50 19.00 8.27 -0.41
C ASP A 50 18.60 7.69 -1.77
N ALA A 51 18.41 6.37 -1.84
CA ALA A 51 17.98 5.74 -3.09
C ALA A 51 16.60 6.23 -3.51
N PRO A 52 16.37 6.42 -4.82
CA PRO A 52 15.05 6.83 -5.30
C PRO A 52 13.98 5.82 -4.92
N VAL A 53 12.80 6.31 -4.52
CA VAL A 53 11.64 5.48 -4.22
C VAL A 53 10.77 5.40 -5.47
N HIS A 54 10.49 4.17 -5.90
CA HIS A 54 9.62 3.91 -7.05
C HIS A 54 8.23 3.53 -6.59
N ALA A 55 7.21 3.92 -7.35
CA ALA A 55 5.87 3.45 -7.12
C ALA A 55 5.78 1.98 -7.55
N ASP A 56 5.45 1.11 -6.61
CA ASP A 56 5.29 -0.32 -6.87
C ASP A 56 3.88 -0.84 -6.62
N LEU A 57 3.03 -0.03 -5.99
CA LEU A 57 1.61 -0.32 -5.82
C LEU A 57 0.80 0.81 -6.45
N TRP A 58 0.01 0.45 -7.47
CA TRP A 58 -0.82 1.42 -8.20
C TRP A 58 -2.28 1.19 -7.92
N LEU A 59 -3.01 2.28 -7.67
CA LEU A 59 -4.45 2.26 -7.48
C LEU A 59 -5.07 2.85 -8.74
N ALA A 60 -5.84 2.03 -9.47
CA ALA A 60 -6.45 2.44 -10.74
C ALA A 60 -7.98 2.38 -10.63
N PRO A 61 -8.69 3.44 -11.05
CA PRO A 61 -10.16 3.44 -10.96
C PRO A 61 -10.79 2.40 -11.87
N ALA A 62 -11.85 1.76 -11.37
CA ALA A 62 -12.66 0.82 -12.15
C ALA A 62 -14.08 0.82 -11.60
N GLU A 63 -15.07 0.69 -12.48
CA GLU A 63 -16.49 0.62 -12.07
C GLU A 63 -16.76 -0.65 -11.27
N ASP A 64 -16.19 -1.76 -11.72
CA ASP A 64 -16.35 -3.08 -11.09
C ASP A 64 -14.96 -3.61 -10.68
N PRO A 65 -14.42 -3.19 -9.53
CA PRO A 65 -13.10 -3.64 -9.10
C PRO A 65 -13.06 -5.15 -8.90
N THR A 66 -12.00 -5.78 -9.37
CA THR A 66 -11.76 -7.19 -9.17
C THR A 66 -11.03 -7.41 -7.84
N PRO A 67 -11.53 -8.29 -6.96
CA PRO A 67 -10.79 -8.62 -5.74
C PRO A 67 -9.41 -9.21 -6.06
N CYS A 68 -8.43 -8.84 -5.27
CA CYS A 68 -7.08 -9.37 -5.41
C CYS A 68 -6.45 -9.57 -4.04
N HIS A 69 -5.39 -10.35 -4.00
CA HIS A 69 -4.61 -10.58 -2.80
C HIS A 69 -3.17 -10.17 -3.07
N ILE A 70 -2.71 -9.17 -2.32
CA ILE A 70 -1.35 -8.66 -2.44
C ILE A 70 -0.70 -8.66 -1.06
N ALA A 71 0.55 -9.08 -1.00
CA ALA A 71 1.34 -9.02 0.22
C ALA A 71 2.47 -8.01 0.04
N VAL A 72 2.70 -7.20 1.06
CA VAL A 72 3.81 -6.25 1.09
C VAL A 72 4.80 -6.68 2.15
N THR A 73 6.07 -6.38 1.90
CA THR A 73 7.15 -6.79 2.80
C THR A 73 7.25 -5.85 4.00
N ALA A 74 7.37 -6.43 5.17
CA ALA A 74 7.72 -5.71 6.40
C ALA A 74 9.09 -6.17 6.88
N SER A 75 9.82 -5.29 7.55
CA SER A 75 11.18 -5.58 8.02
C SER A 75 11.22 -6.16 9.44
N SER A 76 10.10 -6.17 10.15
CA SER A 76 10.02 -6.68 11.52
C SER A 76 8.60 -7.09 11.88
N THR A 77 8.46 -7.90 12.94
CA THR A 77 7.14 -8.26 13.47
C THR A 77 6.43 -7.02 14.04
N ALA A 78 7.18 -6.05 14.55
CA ALA A 78 6.62 -4.79 15.03
C ALA A 78 5.97 -4.01 13.89
N GLN A 79 6.59 -3.99 12.71
CA GLN A 79 6.00 -3.36 11.52
C GLN A 79 4.73 -4.10 11.06
N VAL A 80 4.73 -5.43 11.12
CA VAL A 80 3.54 -6.22 10.77
C VAL A 80 2.38 -5.85 11.69
N ALA A 81 2.62 -5.76 13.00
CA ALA A 81 1.60 -5.37 13.97
C ALA A 81 1.12 -3.94 13.73
N ALA A 82 2.03 -3.01 13.48
CA ALA A 82 1.69 -1.61 13.22
C ALA A 82 0.85 -1.47 11.95
N PHE A 83 1.19 -2.19 10.89
CA PHE A 83 0.42 -2.23 9.66
C PHE A 83 -1.00 -2.75 9.91
N TYR A 84 -1.12 -3.86 10.62
CA TYR A 84 -2.42 -4.47 10.94
C TYR A 84 -3.32 -3.45 11.66
N GLU A 85 -2.81 -2.82 12.71
CA GLU A 85 -3.56 -1.82 13.48
C GLU A 85 -3.92 -0.59 12.65
N ALA A 86 -2.98 -0.08 11.86
CA ALA A 86 -3.21 1.08 11.01
C ALA A 86 -4.26 0.79 9.94
N ALA A 87 -4.23 -0.41 9.34
CA ALA A 87 -5.21 -0.80 8.33
C ALA A 87 -6.62 -0.90 8.92
N LEU A 88 -6.77 -1.47 10.10
CA LEU A 88 -8.07 -1.51 10.78
C LEU A 88 -8.56 -0.11 11.14
N ALA A 89 -7.69 0.75 11.66
CA ALA A 89 -8.04 2.13 12.01
C ALA A 89 -8.45 2.93 10.77
N ALA A 90 -7.88 2.62 9.61
CA ALA A 90 -8.21 3.29 8.35
C ALA A 90 -9.47 2.74 7.67
N GLY A 91 -10.12 1.75 8.23
CA GLY A 91 -11.37 1.19 7.72
C GLY A 91 -11.28 -0.20 7.11
N GLY A 92 -10.13 -0.85 7.23
CA GLY A 92 -9.96 -2.23 6.76
C GLY A 92 -10.80 -3.21 7.58
N THR A 93 -11.18 -4.32 6.95
CA THR A 93 -11.90 -5.39 7.63
C THR A 93 -10.91 -6.46 8.09
N ASP A 94 -11.02 -6.85 9.36
CA ASP A 94 -10.15 -7.86 9.95
C ASP A 94 -10.38 -9.23 9.29
N ASN A 95 -9.29 -9.83 8.81
CA ASN A 95 -9.30 -11.17 8.22
C ASN A 95 -8.35 -12.11 8.96
N GLY A 96 -8.01 -11.78 10.20
CA GLY A 96 -7.12 -12.56 11.05
C GLY A 96 -5.96 -11.72 11.57
N ALA A 97 -5.69 -11.84 12.86
CA ALA A 97 -4.57 -11.15 13.48
C ALA A 97 -3.22 -11.73 13.02
N PRO A 98 -2.13 -10.94 13.10
CA PRO A 98 -0.80 -11.47 12.85
C PRO A 98 -0.48 -12.65 13.77
N GLY A 99 0.10 -13.68 13.19
CA GLY A 99 0.43 -14.91 13.91
C GLY A 99 1.79 -14.88 14.59
#